data_cbd48db84eb741d6b3c82a31570fd2dc
#
_entry.id   cbd48db84eb741d6b3c82a31570fd2dc
#
_cell.length_a   1.000
_cell.length_b   1.000
_cell.length_c   1.000
_cell.angle_alpha   90.00
_cell.angle_beta   90.00
_cell.angle_gamma   90.00
#
_symmetry.space_group_name_H-M   'P 1'
#
loop_
_entity.id
_entity.type
_entity.pdbx_description
1 polymer ?
#
loop_
_entity_poly.entity_id
_entity_poly.type
_entity_poly.pdbx_seq_one_letter_code
_entity_poly.pdbx_strand_id
1 'polypeptide(L)'
;DEFIQENYESVLAIPYDMPIIGYGNHVVNTLRIWDAQAIVDFQLDSFDRGDYHKAVEQENLAKTIVEVLYPNDNHYAGKELRLKQQYFFISASLQELIAKYKRTNSDVRKLYEKVVIQMNDTHPTVAVPELMHLLIDQEGLTWEEAWDVTTKTCAYTNHTIMAEALEKWPIDLFSKLLPRIYQIVQEIDRRFVNEVRAKYPGNEEKVRKMAILWDGQVRMANMAIIAGFSVNG
;
A
#
# COMPACT_ATOMS: atom_id res chain seq x y z
N ASP A 1 2.81 -8.68 -20.72
CA ASP A 1 4.24 -8.57 -20.40
C ASP A 1 4.44 -9.08 -18.97
N GLU A 2 5.48 -9.88 -18.75
CA GLU A 2 5.86 -10.37 -17.42
C GLU A 2 6.71 -9.29 -16.75
N PHE A 3 6.39 -8.96 -15.48
CA PHE A 3 7.15 -8.02 -14.68
C PHE A 3 8.15 -8.79 -13.80
N ILE A 4 9.44 -8.48 -13.96
CA ILE A 4 10.52 -9.06 -13.15
C ILE A 4 11.06 -7.98 -12.23
N GLN A 5 11.02 -8.22 -10.93
CA GLN A 5 11.58 -7.32 -9.94
C GLN A 5 13.02 -7.73 -9.62
N GLU A 6 13.95 -6.79 -9.75
CA GLU A 6 15.38 -6.97 -9.45
C GLU A 6 15.84 -6.00 -8.36
N ASN A 7 16.89 -6.34 -7.64
CA ASN A 7 17.52 -5.49 -6.63
C ASN A 7 16.55 -5.01 -5.54
N TYR A 8 15.74 -5.90 -5.02
CA TYR A 8 14.79 -5.61 -3.95
C TYR A 8 15.32 -6.04 -2.58
N GLU A 9 14.89 -5.33 -1.56
CA GLU A 9 15.06 -5.71 -0.17
C GLU A 9 13.83 -6.50 0.29
N SER A 10 14.05 -7.55 1.08
CA SER A 10 12.97 -8.40 1.60
C SER A 10 12.96 -8.39 3.12
N VAL A 11 11.77 -8.32 3.69
CA VAL A 11 11.55 -8.35 5.14
C VAL A 11 10.45 -9.35 5.44
N LEU A 12 10.65 -10.20 6.45
CA LEU A 12 9.64 -11.12 6.93
C LEU A 12 8.69 -10.39 7.87
N ALA A 13 7.40 -10.38 7.55
CA ALA A 13 6.35 -9.81 8.40
C ALA A 13 5.78 -10.87 9.33
N ILE A 14 5.79 -10.61 10.64
CA ILE A 14 5.28 -11.53 11.67
C ILE A 14 4.06 -10.91 12.34
N PRO A 15 2.88 -11.56 12.27
CA PRO A 15 1.67 -11.04 12.87
C PRO A 15 1.63 -11.32 14.37
N TYR A 16 1.18 -10.33 15.13
CA TYR A 16 0.80 -10.44 16.54
C TYR A 16 -0.65 -10.04 16.70
N ASP A 17 -1.47 -10.95 17.21
CA ASP A 17 -2.91 -10.77 17.34
C ASP A 17 -3.32 -10.53 18.77
N MET A 18 -4.10 -9.47 18.98
CA MET A 18 -4.74 -9.15 20.25
C MET A 18 -6.25 -9.34 20.11
N PRO A 19 -6.87 -10.24 20.90
CA PRO A 19 -8.32 -10.45 20.83
C PRO A 19 -9.07 -9.29 21.46
N ILE A 20 -10.09 -8.78 20.75
CA ILE A 20 -11.01 -7.75 21.22
C ILE A 20 -12.37 -8.41 21.41
N ILE A 21 -12.75 -8.64 22.67
CA ILE A 21 -13.96 -9.37 23.04
C ILE A 21 -15.19 -8.46 22.94
N GLY A 22 -16.22 -8.93 22.25
CA GLY A 22 -17.51 -8.23 22.16
C GLY A 22 -18.29 -8.27 23.49
N TYR A 23 -19.02 -7.18 23.78
CA TYR A 23 -19.83 -7.10 25.00
C TYR A 23 -21.12 -7.94 24.86
N GLY A 24 -21.29 -8.89 25.77
CA GLY A 24 -22.51 -9.70 25.88
C GLY A 24 -22.83 -10.60 24.67
N ASN A 25 -21.82 -10.96 23.85
CA ASN A 25 -21.97 -11.84 22.70
C ASN A 25 -20.74 -12.74 22.52
N HIS A 26 -20.76 -13.59 21.47
CA HIS A 26 -19.66 -14.52 21.17
C HIS A 26 -18.69 -13.99 20.10
N VAL A 27 -18.77 -12.70 19.73
CA VAL A 27 -17.88 -12.10 18.73
C VAL A 27 -16.55 -11.74 19.37
N VAL A 28 -15.47 -12.15 18.75
CA VAL A 28 -14.11 -11.74 19.10
C VAL A 28 -13.46 -11.16 17.83
N ASN A 29 -13.19 -9.87 17.86
CA ASN A 29 -12.44 -9.21 16.79
C ASN A 29 -10.94 -9.32 17.07
N THR A 30 -10.13 -9.05 16.06
CA THR A 30 -8.68 -9.10 16.14
C THR A 30 -8.09 -7.73 15.88
N LEU A 31 -7.28 -7.23 16.82
CA LEU A 31 -6.33 -6.17 16.56
C LEU A 31 -5.00 -6.82 16.16
N ARG A 32 -4.58 -6.62 14.91
CA ARG A 32 -3.32 -7.17 14.41
C ARG A 32 -2.27 -6.08 14.31
N ILE A 33 -1.09 -6.38 14.83
CA ILE A 33 0.14 -5.62 14.62
C ILE A 33 1.19 -6.51 13.96
N TRP A 34 2.11 -5.88 13.23
CA TRP A 34 3.15 -6.58 12.50
C TRP A 34 4.53 -6.25 13.05
N ASP A 35 5.30 -7.28 13.34
CA ASP A 35 6.74 -7.17 13.55
C ASP A 35 7.48 -7.48 12.26
N ALA A 36 8.72 -7.01 12.14
CA ALA A 36 9.57 -7.20 10.99
C ALA A 36 10.85 -7.95 11.39
N GLN A 37 11.18 -9.00 10.64
CA GLN A 37 12.41 -9.75 10.83
C GLN A 37 13.20 -9.86 9.52
N ALA A 38 14.53 -9.94 9.63
CA ALA A 38 15.38 -10.25 8.51
C ALA A 38 15.14 -11.68 8.03
N ILE A 39 15.21 -11.90 6.71
CA ILE A 39 15.13 -13.25 6.14
C ILE A 39 16.46 -13.97 6.37
N VAL A 40 17.59 -13.23 6.36
CA VAL A 40 18.93 -13.71 6.70
C VAL A 40 19.42 -12.92 7.89
N ASP A 41 19.56 -13.58 9.04
CA ASP A 41 19.86 -12.92 10.30
C ASP A 41 21.25 -12.29 10.32
N PHE A 42 22.27 -13.02 9.85
CA PHE A 42 23.65 -12.56 9.90
C PHE A 42 24.47 -13.07 8.73
N GLN A 43 25.15 -12.17 8.02
CA GLN A 43 26.00 -12.52 6.88
C GLN A 43 27.44 -12.75 7.33
N LEU A 44 27.75 -13.97 7.78
CA LEU A 44 29.05 -14.34 8.29
C LEU A 44 30.18 -14.05 7.27
N ASP A 45 29.97 -14.37 5.99
CA ASP A 45 30.95 -14.12 4.93
C ASP A 45 31.30 -12.63 4.77
N SER A 46 30.33 -11.74 4.98
CA SER A 46 30.59 -10.30 4.95
C SER A 46 31.34 -9.85 6.19
N PHE A 47 30.99 -10.38 7.35
CA PHE A 47 31.68 -10.11 8.61
C PHE A 47 33.17 -10.56 8.56
N ASP A 48 33.44 -11.78 8.09
CA ASP A 48 34.78 -12.32 7.99
C ASP A 48 35.67 -11.55 7.01
N ARG A 49 35.06 -10.90 6.02
CA ARG A 49 35.74 -9.97 5.09
C ARG A 49 35.93 -8.55 5.64
N GLY A 50 35.46 -8.29 6.87
CA GLY A 50 35.52 -6.95 7.50
C GLY A 50 34.43 -5.97 7.08
N ASP A 51 33.45 -6.42 6.31
CA ASP A 51 32.26 -5.60 5.95
C ASP A 51 31.16 -5.76 7.00
N TYR A 52 31.41 -5.19 8.17
CA TYR A 52 30.53 -5.31 9.33
C TYR A 52 29.15 -4.65 9.12
N HIS A 53 29.07 -3.59 8.33
CA HIS A 53 27.80 -2.92 8.02
C HIS A 53 26.89 -3.83 7.19
N LYS A 54 27.45 -4.46 6.17
CA LYS A 54 26.70 -5.39 5.32
C LYS A 54 26.26 -6.64 6.07
N ALA A 55 27.06 -7.10 7.04
CA ALA A 55 26.75 -8.28 7.84
C ALA A 55 25.46 -8.15 8.63
N VAL A 56 25.05 -6.94 9.00
CA VAL A 56 23.86 -6.63 9.81
C VAL A 56 22.82 -5.78 9.06
N GLU A 57 22.99 -5.57 7.77
CA GLU A 57 22.17 -4.64 6.98
C GLU A 57 20.68 -5.01 6.99
N GLN A 58 20.37 -6.28 6.76
CA GLN A 58 18.98 -6.76 6.74
C GLN A 58 18.32 -6.72 8.11
N GLU A 59 19.04 -7.05 9.17
CA GLU A 59 18.54 -6.90 10.55
C GLU A 59 18.23 -5.43 10.87
N ASN A 60 19.13 -4.52 10.49
CA ASN A 60 18.94 -3.09 10.72
C ASN A 60 17.76 -2.55 9.93
N LEU A 61 17.57 -2.98 8.68
CA LEU A 61 16.41 -2.59 7.87
C LEU A 61 15.11 -3.03 8.53
N ALA A 62 14.99 -4.32 8.87
CA ALA A 62 13.80 -4.88 9.50
C ALA A 62 13.46 -4.14 10.80
N LYS A 63 14.46 -3.98 11.68
CA LYS A 63 14.30 -3.28 12.95
C LYS A 63 13.88 -1.82 12.76
N THR A 64 14.48 -1.11 11.80
CA THR A 64 14.18 0.30 11.54
C THR A 64 12.74 0.51 11.06
N ILE A 65 12.18 -0.43 10.28
CA ILE A 65 10.79 -0.33 9.78
C ILE A 65 9.78 -0.32 10.94
N VAL A 66 10.02 -1.04 12.03
CA VAL A 66 9.04 -1.22 13.11
C VAL A 66 9.41 -0.50 14.42
N GLU A 67 10.60 0.06 14.55
CA GLU A 67 11.10 0.63 15.81
C GLU A 67 10.35 1.86 16.27
N VAL A 68 10.07 2.80 15.35
CA VAL A 68 9.42 4.08 15.67
C VAL A 68 8.29 4.37 14.70
N LEU A 69 7.08 4.51 15.25
CA LEU A 69 5.91 4.96 14.48
C LEU A 69 5.99 6.49 14.28
N TYR A 70 5.66 6.95 13.06
CA TYR A 70 5.74 8.35 12.65
C TYR A 70 7.13 8.97 12.87
N PRO A 71 8.18 8.47 12.19
CA PRO A 71 9.48 9.11 12.23
C PRO A 71 9.41 10.52 11.68
N ASN A 72 10.37 11.38 12.08
CA ASN A 72 10.49 12.72 11.52
C ASN A 72 10.71 12.66 10.02
N ASP A 73 9.82 13.27 9.24
CA ASP A 73 9.81 13.28 7.77
C ASP A 73 10.13 14.65 7.15
N ASN A 74 10.76 15.53 7.90
CA ASN A 74 11.25 16.82 7.37
C ASN A 74 12.42 16.65 6.39
N HIS A 75 13.00 15.46 6.29
CA HIS A 75 14.09 15.11 5.38
C HIS A 75 13.76 13.87 4.55
N TYR A 76 14.49 13.68 3.45
CA TYR A 76 14.23 12.59 2.48
C TYR A 76 14.23 11.21 3.13
N ALA A 77 15.23 10.90 3.94
CA ALA A 77 15.32 9.58 4.60
C ALA A 77 14.13 9.27 5.52
N GLY A 78 13.61 10.28 6.21
CA GLY A 78 12.41 10.12 7.04
C GLY A 78 11.14 9.89 6.20
N LYS A 79 11.01 10.58 5.07
CA LYS A 79 9.91 10.33 4.12
C LYS A 79 9.99 8.91 3.54
N GLU A 80 11.19 8.47 3.14
CA GLU A 80 11.42 7.12 2.64
C GLU A 80 11.06 6.07 3.69
N LEU A 81 11.48 6.24 4.94
CA LEU A 81 11.15 5.32 6.03
C LEU A 81 9.62 5.26 6.26
N ARG A 82 8.93 6.41 6.29
CA ARG A 82 7.46 6.41 6.42
C ARG A 82 6.77 5.66 5.28
N LEU A 83 7.22 5.83 4.04
CA LEU A 83 6.64 5.11 2.91
C LEU A 83 6.94 3.60 3.00
N LYS A 84 8.16 3.22 3.43
CA LYS A 84 8.50 1.81 3.74
C LYS A 84 7.57 1.22 4.79
N GLN A 85 7.30 1.93 5.87
CA GLN A 85 6.39 1.51 6.94
C GLN A 85 4.96 1.30 6.43
N GLN A 86 4.43 2.23 5.65
CA GLN A 86 3.09 2.12 5.08
C GLN A 86 3.00 0.91 4.13
N TYR A 87 3.96 0.76 3.24
CA TYR A 87 3.98 -0.35 2.31
C TYR A 87 4.13 -1.70 3.02
N PHE A 88 5.05 -1.82 3.98
CA PHE A 88 5.25 -3.02 4.78
C PHE A 88 3.95 -3.46 5.47
N PHE A 89 3.30 -2.56 6.19
CA PHE A 89 2.05 -2.84 6.88
C PHE A 89 0.94 -3.28 5.93
N ILE A 90 0.76 -2.57 4.84
CA ILE A 90 -0.31 -2.83 3.87
C ILE A 90 -0.05 -4.11 3.08
N SER A 91 1.16 -4.32 2.58
CA SER A 91 1.50 -5.52 1.82
C SER A 91 1.35 -6.79 2.66
N ALA A 92 1.86 -6.79 3.89
CA ALA A 92 1.69 -7.90 4.82
C ALA A 92 0.20 -8.19 5.10
N SER A 93 -0.58 -7.16 5.34
CA SER A 93 -2.02 -7.28 5.64
C SER A 93 -2.82 -7.82 4.45
N LEU A 94 -2.55 -7.34 3.25
CA LEU A 94 -3.27 -7.78 2.04
C LEU A 94 -2.86 -9.20 1.61
N GLN A 95 -1.59 -9.55 1.71
CA GLN A 95 -1.13 -10.91 1.41
C GLN A 95 -1.81 -11.93 2.33
N GLU A 96 -1.85 -11.66 3.64
CA GLU A 96 -2.51 -12.54 4.59
C GLU A 96 -4.03 -12.59 4.37
N LEU A 97 -4.65 -11.45 4.07
CA LEU A 97 -6.08 -11.36 3.76
C LEU A 97 -6.46 -12.24 2.55
N ILE A 98 -5.71 -12.16 1.46
CA ILE A 98 -5.95 -12.98 0.27
C ILE A 98 -5.69 -14.46 0.59
N ALA A 99 -4.60 -14.78 1.28
CA ALA A 99 -4.31 -16.14 1.68
C ALA A 99 -5.40 -16.73 2.58
N LYS A 100 -5.92 -15.96 3.53
CA LYS A 100 -7.04 -16.35 4.39
C LYS A 100 -8.33 -16.55 3.59
N TYR A 101 -8.65 -15.62 2.69
CA TYR A 101 -9.81 -15.75 1.80
C TYR A 101 -9.76 -17.04 0.97
N LYS A 102 -8.61 -17.37 0.39
CA LYS A 102 -8.40 -18.56 -0.45
C LYS A 102 -8.51 -19.88 0.30
N ARG A 103 -8.46 -19.90 1.63
CA ARG A 103 -8.69 -21.16 2.41
C ARG A 103 -10.10 -21.72 2.25
N THR A 104 -11.08 -20.86 1.99
CA THR A 104 -12.49 -21.24 1.90
C THR A 104 -13.17 -20.78 0.61
N ASN A 105 -12.49 -20.02 -0.23
CA ASN A 105 -13.00 -19.47 -1.48
C ASN A 105 -11.99 -19.70 -2.61
N SER A 106 -12.47 -20.12 -3.77
CA SER A 106 -11.60 -20.45 -4.92
C SER A 106 -11.42 -19.30 -5.93
N ASP A 107 -12.31 -18.31 -5.91
CA ASP A 107 -12.33 -17.25 -6.92
C ASP A 107 -12.12 -15.86 -6.28
N VAL A 108 -10.90 -15.32 -6.46
CA VAL A 108 -10.52 -14.01 -5.92
C VAL A 108 -11.28 -12.84 -6.57
N ARG A 109 -11.93 -13.05 -7.73
CA ARG A 109 -12.82 -12.05 -8.36
C ARG A 109 -14.03 -11.70 -7.49
N LYS A 110 -14.35 -12.56 -6.51
CA LYS A 110 -15.44 -12.39 -5.55
C LYS A 110 -14.98 -11.91 -4.17
N LEU A 111 -13.75 -11.46 -4.06
CA LEU A 111 -13.18 -10.99 -2.78
C LEU A 111 -14.11 -9.97 -2.09
N TYR A 112 -14.67 -9.02 -2.83
CA TYR A 112 -15.55 -7.97 -2.33
C TYR A 112 -16.86 -8.49 -1.70
N GLU A 113 -17.26 -9.73 -1.96
CA GLU A 113 -18.45 -10.34 -1.32
C GLU A 113 -18.20 -10.68 0.17
N LYS A 114 -16.94 -10.79 0.58
CA LYS A 114 -16.52 -11.23 1.91
C LYS A 114 -15.62 -10.24 2.64
N VAL A 115 -15.04 -9.28 1.94
CA VAL A 115 -14.00 -8.40 2.45
C VAL A 115 -14.31 -6.95 2.11
N VAL A 116 -14.14 -6.09 3.11
CA VAL A 116 -14.06 -4.62 2.94
C VAL A 116 -12.74 -4.15 3.54
N ILE A 117 -12.03 -3.33 2.79
CA ILE A 117 -10.83 -2.65 3.25
C ILE A 117 -11.23 -1.19 3.52
N GLN A 118 -11.43 -0.87 4.81
CA GLN A 118 -11.71 0.51 5.22
C GLN A 118 -10.40 1.26 5.42
N MET A 119 -10.07 2.15 4.49
CA MET A 119 -8.92 3.04 4.60
C MET A 119 -9.26 4.19 5.56
N ASN A 120 -8.63 4.16 6.74
CA ASN A 120 -8.83 5.15 7.78
C ASN A 120 -7.82 6.29 7.59
N ASP A 121 -8.23 7.40 7.03
CA ASP A 121 -7.39 8.44 6.45
C ASP A 121 -6.56 7.96 5.25
N THR A 122 -5.57 8.73 4.81
CA THR A 122 -4.72 8.43 3.65
C THR A 122 -3.53 7.52 3.95
N HIS A 123 -3.23 7.27 5.22
CA HIS A 123 -2.07 6.46 5.64
C HIS A 123 -2.05 5.05 5.00
N PRO A 124 -3.20 4.34 4.85
CA PRO A 124 -3.22 3.03 4.23
C PRO A 124 -3.54 3.06 2.73
N THR A 125 -3.56 4.20 2.06
CA THR A 125 -4.05 4.32 0.67
C THR A 125 -3.21 3.54 -0.35
N VAL A 126 -1.97 3.21 -0.04
CA VAL A 126 -1.15 2.30 -0.86
C VAL A 126 -1.80 0.92 -1.02
N ALA A 127 -2.82 0.60 -0.21
CA ALA A 127 -3.64 -0.60 -0.36
C ALA A 127 -4.31 -0.70 -1.75
N VAL A 128 -4.65 0.42 -2.36
CA VAL A 128 -5.26 0.44 -3.69
C VAL A 128 -4.32 -0.14 -4.74
N PRO A 129 -3.15 0.42 -5.02
CA PRO A 129 -2.24 -0.13 -6.01
C PRO A 129 -1.60 -1.45 -5.57
N GLU A 130 -1.44 -1.71 -4.27
CA GLU A 130 -0.93 -3.00 -3.79
C GLU A 130 -1.95 -4.13 -4.00
N LEU A 131 -3.23 -3.89 -3.77
CA LEU A 131 -4.26 -4.89 -4.08
C LEU A 131 -4.30 -5.19 -5.59
N MET A 132 -4.20 -4.16 -6.44
CA MET A 132 -4.07 -4.33 -7.88
C MET A 132 -2.84 -5.18 -8.24
N HIS A 133 -1.69 -4.88 -7.64
CA HIS A 133 -0.45 -5.64 -7.84
C HIS A 133 -0.65 -7.13 -7.50
N LEU A 134 -1.17 -7.43 -6.32
CA LEU A 134 -1.39 -8.81 -5.89
C LEU A 134 -2.38 -9.55 -6.80
N LEU A 135 -3.48 -8.90 -7.18
CA LEU A 135 -4.48 -9.49 -8.05
C LEU A 135 -3.98 -9.73 -9.48
N ILE A 136 -3.20 -8.82 -10.03
CA ILE A 136 -2.66 -8.93 -11.40
C ILE A 136 -1.45 -9.86 -11.43
N ASP A 137 -0.43 -9.56 -10.64
CA ASP A 137 0.89 -10.19 -10.79
C ASP A 137 0.99 -11.54 -10.05
N GLN A 138 0.18 -11.78 -9.00
CA GLN A 138 0.19 -13.04 -8.26
C GLN A 138 -1.03 -13.92 -8.56
N GLU A 139 -2.22 -13.33 -8.69
CA GLU A 139 -3.45 -14.08 -8.92
C GLU A 139 -3.81 -14.17 -10.41
N GLY A 140 -3.10 -13.49 -11.30
CA GLY A 140 -3.24 -13.59 -12.76
C GLY A 140 -4.52 -12.96 -13.33
N LEU A 141 -5.15 -12.02 -12.61
CA LEU A 141 -6.31 -11.29 -13.10
C LEU A 141 -5.91 -10.29 -14.19
N THR A 142 -6.83 -10.03 -15.10
CA THR A 142 -6.71 -8.89 -16.00
C THR A 142 -6.80 -7.57 -15.23
N TRP A 143 -6.38 -6.47 -15.85
CA TRP A 143 -6.52 -5.14 -15.26
C TRP A 143 -7.97 -4.82 -14.88
N GLU A 144 -8.89 -5.10 -15.79
CA GLU A 144 -10.32 -4.84 -15.63
C GLU A 144 -10.93 -5.64 -14.47
N GLU A 145 -10.60 -6.91 -14.37
CA GLU A 145 -11.03 -7.77 -13.26
C GLU A 145 -10.46 -7.29 -11.92
N ALA A 146 -9.16 -7.00 -11.88
CA ALA A 146 -8.49 -6.52 -10.67
C ALA A 146 -9.04 -5.15 -10.22
N TRP A 147 -9.31 -4.23 -11.17
CA TRP A 147 -9.88 -2.93 -10.87
C TRP A 147 -11.32 -3.02 -10.36
N ASP A 148 -12.14 -3.90 -10.96
CA ASP A 148 -13.50 -4.17 -10.50
C ASP A 148 -13.51 -4.69 -9.04
N VAL A 149 -12.64 -5.64 -8.73
CA VAL A 149 -12.49 -6.17 -7.35
C VAL A 149 -12.01 -5.06 -6.40
N THR A 150 -10.98 -4.32 -6.77
CA THR A 150 -10.38 -3.28 -5.92
C THR A 150 -11.40 -2.19 -5.59
N THR A 151 -12.11 -1.68 -6.59
CA THR A 151 -13.09 -0.60 -6.41
C THR A 151 -14.38 -1.04 -5.72
N LYS A 152 -14.63 -2.33 -5.59
CA LYS A 152 -15.72 -2.88 -4.77
C LYS A 152 -15.29 -3.27 -3.36
N THR A 153 -13.98 -3.34 -3.12
CA THR A 153 -13.41 -3.79 -1.84
C THR A 153 -12.94 -2.62 -0.97
N CYS A 154 -12.43 -1.53 -1.56
CA CYS A 154 -11.87 -0.39 -0.84
C CYS A 154 -12.92 0.66 -0.53
N ALA A 155 -12.91 1.15 0.72
CA ALA A 155 -13.68 2.31 1.18
C ALA A 155 -12.75 3.28 1.91
N TYR A 156 -13.08 4.57 1.94
CA TYR A 156 -12.23 5.62 2.47
C TYR A 156 -12.98 6.54 3.43
N THR A 157 -12.38 6.78 4.59
CA THR A 157 -12.81 7.81 5.54
C THR A 157 -11.72 8.87 5.64
N ASN A 158 -12.07 10.12 5.34
CA ASN A 158 -11.17 11.26 5.50
C ASN A 158 -11.29 11.84 6.92
N HIS A 159 -10.15 12.07 7.58
CA HIS A 159 -10.06 12.74 8.87
C HIS A 159 -9.36 14.10 8.80
N THR A 160 -8.89 14.48 7.61
CA THR A 160 -8.05 15.67 7.39
C THR A 160 -8.90 16.83 6.87
N ILE A 161 -9.01 17.91 7.63
CA ILE A 161 -9.79 19.09 7.27
C ILE A 161 -9.01 20.05 6.37
N MET A 162 -7.69 20.21 6.63
CA MET A 162 -6.85 21.18 5.93
C MET A 162 -6.24 20.57 4.67
N ALA A 163 -6.48 21.19 3.53
CA ALA A 163 -6.01 20.69 2.23
C ALA A 163 -4.47 20.54 2.14
N GLU A 164 -3.72 21.40 2.83
CA GLU A 164 -2.27 21.34 2.92
C GLU A 164 -1.75 20.13 3.73
N ALA A 165 -2.57 19.58 4.62
CA ALA A 165 -2.24 18.41 5.41
C ALA A 165 -2.60 17.08 4.72
N LEU A 166 -3.23 17.11 3.54
CA LEU A 166 -3.49 15.92 2.73
C LEU A 166 -2.16 15.32 2.26
N GLU A 167 -1.98 14.02 2.51
CA GLU A 167 -0.73 13.33 2.24
C GLU A 167 -0.39 13.28 0.74
N LYS A 168 0.84 13.64 0.42
CA LYS A 168 1.41 13.62 -0.92
C LYS A 168 2.83 13.06 -0.84
N TRP A 169 3.20 12.27 -1.83
CA TRP A 169 4.55 11.73 -1.94
C TRP A 169 5.25 12.28 -3.18
N PRO A 170 6.51 12.75 -3.07
CA PRO A 170 7.30 13.06 -4.25
C PRO A 170 7.38 11.86 -5.21
N ILE A 171 7.15 12.09 -6.50
CA ILE A 171 7.15 11.02 -7.51
C ILE A 171 8.51 10.33 -7.59
N ASP A 172 9.61 11.07 -7.49
CA ASP A 172 10.96 10.53 -7.51
C ASP A 172 11.22 9.54 -6.36
N LEU A 173 10.77 9.87 -5.16
CA LEU A 173 10.86 8.99 -4.01
C LEU A 173 9.96 7.75 -4.18
N PHE A 174 8.69 7.97 -4.53
CA PHE A 174 7.70 6.90 -4.65
C PHE A 174 8.08 5.91 -5.76
N SER A 175 8.45 6.41 -6.93
CA SER A 175 8.82 5.58 -8.09
C SER A 175 10.13 4.81 -7.88
N LYS A 176 11.08 5.38 -7.15
CA LYS A 176 12.35 4.73 -6.83
C LYS A 176 12.17 3.61 -5.81
N LEU A 177 11.37 3.86 -4.77
CA LEU A 177 11.15 2.89 -3.70
C LEU A 177 10.21 1.76 -4.11
N LEU A 178 9.12 2.09 -4.82
CA LEU A 178 8.03 1.20 -5.17
C LEU A 178 7.75 1.23 -6.69
N PRO A 179 8.70 0.82 -7.54
CA PRO A 179 8.60 1.02 -9.00
C PRO A 179 7.38 0.33 -9.62
N ARG A 180 7.06 -0.90 -9.21
CA ARG A 180 5.89 -1.62 -9.73
C ARG A 180 4.57 -0.97 -9.27
N ILE A 181 4.49 -0.59 -8.02
CA ILE A 181 3.33 0.10 -7.46
C ILE A 181 3.12 1.44 -8.17
N TYR A 182 4.20 2.18 -8.45
CA TYR A 182 4.13 3.42 -9.20
C TYR A 182 3.61 3.23 -10.62
N GLN A 183 4.03 2.18 -11.34
CA GLN A 183 3.49 1.86 -12.67
C GLN A 183 1.97 1.64 -12.62
N ILE A 184 1.48 0.96 -11.58
CA ILE A 184 0.05 0.75 -11.38
C ILE A 184 -0.67 2.08 -11.09
N VAL A 185 -0.10 2.93 -10.25
CA VAL A 185 -0.63 4.28 -9.98
C VAL A 185 -0.71 5.11 -11.26
N GLN A 186 0.34 5.07 -12.10
CA GLN A 186 0.34 5.76 -13.39
C GLN A 186 -0.80 5.29 -14.30
N GLU A 187 -1.05 4.00 -14.36
CA GLU A 187 -2.12 3.47 -15.21
C GLU A 187 -3.52 3.80 -14.65
N ILE A 188 -3.70 3.77 -13.32
CA ILE A 188 -4.94 4.22 -12.69
C ILE A 188 -5.19 5.69 -13.03
N ASP A 189 -4.19 6.54 -12.85
CA ASP A 189 -4.30 7.98 -13.14
C ASP A 189 -4.58 8.24 -14.61
N ARG A 190 -3.87 7.58 -15.51
CA ARG A 190 -4.06 7.72 -16.97
C ARG A 190 -5.49 7.39 -17.38
N ARG A 191 -6.03 6.28 -16.92
CA ARG A 191 -7.42 5.86 -17.22
C ARG A 191 -8.41 6.87 -16.66
N PHE A 192 -8.27 7.23 -15.40
CA PHE A 192 -9.15 8.20 -14.75
C PHE A 192 -9.12 9.59 -15.40
N VAL A 193 -7.94 10.10 -15.71
CA VAL A 193 -7.79 11.39 -16.41
C VAL A 193 -8.47 11.38 -17.78
N ASN A 194 -8.39 10.27 -18.52
CA ASN A 194 -9.10 10.11 -19.78
C ASN A 194 -10.63 10.15 -19.59
N GLU A 195 -11.15 9.52 -18.54
CA GLU A 195 -12.56 9.58 -18.21
C GLU A 195 -13.02 11.00 -17.84
N VAL A 196 -12.21 11.73 -17.05
CA VAL A 196 -12.48 13.13 -16.70
C VAL A 196 -12.49 14.00 -17.94
N ARG A 197 -11.53 13.85 -18.85
CA ARG A 197 -11.49 14.61 -20.12
C ARG A 197 -12.67 14.29 -21.02
N ALA A 198 -13.05 13.02 -21.11
CA ALA A 198 -14.22 12.61 -21.88
C ALA A 198 -15.54 13.21 -21.31
N LYS A 199 -15.66 13.24 -19.98
CA LYS A 199 -16.85 13.78 -19.29
C LYS A 199 -16.88 15.31 -19.28
N TYR A 200 -15.73 15.97 -19.28
CA TYR A 200 -15.60 17.44 -19.21
C TYR A 200 -14.61 17.95 -20.26
N PRO A 201 -14.97 17.90 -21.56
CA PRO A 201 -14.08 18.32 -22.64
C PRO A 201 -13.57 19.75 -22.47
N GLY A 202 -12.25 19.94 -22.61
CA GLY A 202 -11.61 21.25 -22.49
C GLY A 202 -11.45 21.80 -21.07
N ASN A 203 -11.86 21.08 -20.04
CA ASN A 203 -11.77 21.53 -18.65
C ASN A 203 -10.51 20.97 -17.97
N GLU A 204 -9.34 21.47 -18.34
CA GLU A 204 -8.05 21.04 -17.75
C GLU A 204 -7.91 21.42 -16.27
N GLU A 205 -8.70 22.39 -15.77
CA GLU A 205 -8.73 22.71 -14.33
C GLU A 205 -9.30 21.55 -13.52
N LYS A 206 -10.36 20.90 -14.01
CA LYS A 206 -10.89 19.68 -13.37
C LYS A 206 -9.87 18.55 -13.39
N VAL A 207 -9.21 18.35 -14.51
CA VAL A 207 -8.13 17.33 -14.61
C VAL A 207 -7.08 17.60 -13.55
N ARG A 208 -6.58 18.83 -13.47
CA ARG A 208 -5.59 19.25 -12.46
C ARG A 208 -6.05 18.98 -11.02
N LYS A 209 -7.30 19.26 -10.71
CA LYS A 209 -7.86 19.05 -9.36
C LYS A 209 -8.05 17.58 -9.01
N MET A 210 -8.40 16.75 -9.98
CA MET A 210 -8.84 15.37 -9.73
C MET A 210 -7.75 14.32 -9.94
N ALA A 211 -6.75 14.59 -10.79
CA ALA A 211 -5.67 13.64 -11.07
C ALA A 211 -4.90 13.20 -9.81
N ILE A 212 -4.44 11.95 -9.79
CA ILE A 212 -3.57 11.42 -8.74
C ILE A 212 -2.17 12.01 -8.87
N LEU A 213 -1.64 12.00 -10.10
CA LEU A 213 -0.30 12.48 -10.41
C LEU A 213 -0.36 13.92 -10.91
N TRP A 214 0.15 14.83 -10.09
CA TRP A 214 0.19 16.24 -10.45
C TRP A 214 1.34 16.96 -9.73
N ASP A 215 1.98 17.89 -10.43
CA ASP A 215 3.03 18.75 -9.87
C ASP A 215 4.16 17.97 -9.16
N GLY A 216 4.61 16.88 -9.77
CA GLY A 216 5.67 16.03 -9.21
C GLY A 216 5.27 15.24 -7.96
N GLN A 217 3.97 15.14 -7.66
CA GLN A 217 3.46 14.48 -6.45
C GLN A 217 2.47 13.35 -6.78
N VAL A 218 2.46 12.32 -5.93
CA VAL A 218 1.40 11.32 -5.83
C VAL A 218 0.43 11.78 -4.75
N ARG A 219 -0.80 12.13 -5.13
CA ARG A 219 -1.84 12.64 -4.20
C ARG A 219 -2.68 11.49 -3.67
N MET A 220 -2.43 11.09 -2.43
CA MET A 220 -3.01 9.89 -1.84
C MET A 220 -4.53 10.01 -1.66
N ALA A 221 -5.04 11.14 -1.19
CA ALA A 221 -6.50 11.34 -1.04
C ALA A 221 -7.24 11.21 -2.37
N ASN A 222 -6.69 11.77 -3.47
CA ASN A 222 -7.29 11.62 -4.79
C ASN A 222 -7.39 10.15 -5.20
N MET A 223 -6.34 9.38 -4.96
CA MET A 223 -6.33 7.93 -5.25
C MET A 223 -7.36 7.17 -4.40
N ALA A 224 -7.45 7.48 -3.10
CA ALA A 224 -8.42 6.84 -2.21
C ALA A 224 -9.87 7.13 -2.64
N ILE A 225 -10.17 8.35 -3.08
CA ILE A 225 -11.49 8.73 -3.57
C ILE A 225 -11.83 8.02 -4.89
N ILE A 226 -10.87 7.94 -5.81
CA ILE A 226 -11.07 7.30 -7.12
C ILE A 226 -11.38 5.80 -6.96
N ALA A 227 -10.70 5.13 -6.04
CA ALA A 227 -10.82 3.69 -5.84
C ALA A 227 -11.86 3.26 -4.81
N GLY A 228 -12.37 4.18 -3.99
CA GLY A 228 -13.32 3.85 -2.92
C GLY A 228 -14.76 3.70 -3.41
N PHE A 229 -15.41 2.56 -3.11
CA PHE A 229 -16.86 2.42 -3.36
C PHE A 229 -17.70 3.28 -2.41
N SER A 230 -17.14 3.67 -1.28
CA SER A 230 -17.75 4.57 -0.30
C SER A 230 -16.69 5.52 0.25
N VAL A 231 -17.02 6.81 0.25
CA VAL A 231 -16.15 7.88 0.74
C VAL A 231 -16.96 8.74 1.71
N ASN A 232 -16.40 8.94 2.90
CA ASN A 232 -16.99 9.78 3.94
C ASN A 232 -15.91 10.53 4.75
N GLY A 233 -16.35 11.44 5.63
CA GLY A 233 -15.46 12.21 6.49
C GLY A 233 -16.13 13.43 7.09
#